data_bc119cbde9fe4c68e70d1f40c976b1ee
#
_entry.id   bc119cbde9fe4c68e70d1f40c976b1ee
#
_cell.length_a   1.000
_cell.length_b   1.000
_cell.length_c   1.000
_cell.angle_alpha   90.00
_cell.angle_beta   90.00
_cell.angle_gamma   90.00
#
_symmetry.space_group_name_H-M   'P 1'
#
loop_
_entity.id
_entity.type
_entity.pdbx_description
1 polymer ?
#
loop_
_entity_poly.entity_id
_entity_poly.type
_entity_poly.pdbx_seq_one_letter_code
_entity_poly.pdbx_strand_id
1 'polypeptide(L)'
;MSAHKSLLELRRIRKVFSKGTVDEVRALDAINLDINRGDYIAVIGSNGAGKTTLLNVIAGVYPPENGGSILIDDLDITALSEYKRARYVGRVYQDPHVGTAAKMTIEENMAMALLRGQPRGLRAATNKQRRELFHEALVPLGLGLENRLAALVGTLSGGQRQALALVMATLSKPAILLLDEHIATLDPRTAQTVLDLTDMVVTRDKITTLMVTHNMELALRHGNRLIMMHKGRMVVDMDHQQKANLSIRDLVVAFERASGEEFVDDSVLLRPGNVVGTSDL
;
A
#
# COMPACT_ATOMS: atom_id res chain seq x y z
N MET A 1 -1.08 -7.81 31.45
CA MET A 1 -0.98 -7.03 30.20
C MET A 1 -0.62 -8.04 29.11
N SER A 2 -1.57 -8.38 28.25
CA SER A 2 -1.31 -9.27 27.11
C SER A 2 -0.41 -8.51 26.15
N ALA A 3 0.79 -9.01 25.91
CA ALA A 3 1.69 -8.45 24.91
C ALA A 3 0.94 -8.53 23.56
N HIS A 4 0.61 -7.39 22.96
CA HIS A 4 0.06 -7.33 21.61
C HIS A 4 1.09 -7.97 20.68
N LYS A 5 0.78 -9.15 20.18
CA LYS A 5 1.66 -9.87 19.25
C LYS A 5 1.57 -9.18 17.90
N SER A 6 2.71 -8.74 17.39
CA SER A 6 2.82 -8.11 16.06
C SER A 6 2.39 -9.09 14.96
N LEU A 7 1.65 -8.60 13.98
CA LEU A 7 1.31 -9.37 12.77
C LEU A 7 2.50 -9.46 11.83
N LEU A 8 3.15 -8.32 11.56
CA LEU A 8 4.34 -8.23 10.71
C LEU A 8 5.48 -7.63 11.50
N GLU A 9 6.63 -8.27 11.44
CA GLU A 9 7.86 -7.79 12.04
C GLU A 9 8.95 -7.64 10.99
N LEU A 10 9.49 -6.44 10.89
CA LEU A 10 10.65 -6.13 10.08
C LEU A 10 11.83 -5.87 11.00
N ARG A 11 12.96 -6.57 10.81
CA ARG A 11 14.16 -6.41 11.61
C ARG A 11 15.35 -6.12 10.72
N ARG A 12 15.99 -4.98 10.97
CA ARG A 12 17.21 -4.53 10.27
C ARG A 12 17.13 -4.61 8.75
N ILE A 13 15.97 -4.26 8.17
CA ILE A 13 15.77 -4.32 6.72
C ILE A 13 16.65 -3.28 6.04
N ARG A 14 17.54 -3.75 5.17
CA ARG A 14 18.40 -2.94 4.31
C ARG A 14 18.19 -3.34 2.86
N LYS A 15 18.30 -2.35 1.96
CA LYS A 15 18.32 -2.60 0.52
C LYS A 15 19.22 -1.61 -0.16
N VAL A 16 20.20 -2.13 -0.90
CA VAL A 16 21.12 -1.33 -1.72
C VAL A 16 20.96 -1.76 -3.17
N PHE A 17 20.81 -0.78 -4.06
CA PHE A 17 20.82 -0.99 -5.51
C PHE A 17 22.17 -0.59 -6.08
N SER A 18 22.58 -1.20 -7.20
CA SER A 18 23.84 -0.92 -7.90
C SER A 18 25.08 -0.96 -6.99
N LYS A 19 25.11 -1.91 -6.07
CA LYS A 19 26.14 -2.01 -5.04
C LYS A 19 27.55 -2.08 -5.62
N GLY A 20 28.44 -1.24 -5.11
CA GLY A 20 29.86 -1.17 -5.53
C GLY A 20 30.06 -0.41 -6.84
N THR A 21 29.07 0.29 -7.36
CA THR A 21 29.18 1.17 -8.52
C THR A 21 29.03 2.64 -8.13
N VAL A 22 29.28 3.55 -9.08
CA VAL A 22 29.07 5.00 -8.88
C VAL A 22 27.61 5.38 -8.67
N ASP A 23 26.68 4.50 -9.10
CA ASP A 23 25.23 4.66 -8.97
C ASP A 23 24.67 3.89 -7.75
N GLU A 24 25.49 3.59 -6.75
CA GLU A 24 25.04 2.91 -5.54
C GLU A 24 23.99 3.75 -4.81
N VAL A 25 22.81 3.18 -4.60
CA VAL A 25 21.71 3.80 -3.84
C VAL A 25 21.31 2.91 -2.67
N ARG A 26 21.46 3.43 -1.45
CA ARG A 26 20.92 2.81 -0.24
C ARG A 26 19.46 3.19 -0.07
N ALA A 27 18.57 2.38 -0.64
CA ALA A 27 17.13 2.65 -0.64
C ALA A 27 16.44 2.35 0.69
N LEU A 28 16.97 1.40 1.49
CA LEU A 28 16.53 1.14 2.87
C LEU A 28 17.75 0.96 3.77
N ASP A 29 17.72 1.59 4.94
CA ASP A 29 18.83 1.58 5.91
C ASP A 29 18.36 1.17 7.31
N ALA A 30 18.44 -0.13 7.58
CA ALA A 30 18.14 -0.75 8.88
C ALA A 30 16.73 -0.47 9.43
N ILE A 31 15.70 -0.56 8.58
CA ILE A 31 14.31 -0.43 9.00
C ILE A 31 13.95 -1.51 10.02
N ASN A 32 13.42 -1.08 11.17
CA ASN A 32 12.77 -1.94 12.16
C ASN A 32 11.33 -1.44 12.30
N LEU A 33 10.35 -2.32 12.13
CA LEU A 33 8.94 -1.95 12.18
C LEU A 33 8.12 -3.13 12.68
N ASP A 34 7.28 -2.86 13.68
CA ASP A 34 6.26 -3.77 14.17
C ASP A 34 4.89 -3.25 13.75
N ILE A 35 4.11 -4.09 13.08
CA ILE A 35 2.74 -3.81 12.64
C ILE A 35 1.80 -4.77 13.36
N ASN A 36 0.84 -4.23 14.09
CA ASN A 36 -0.17 -5.02 14.81
C ASN A 36 -1.34 -5.38 13.90
N ARG A 37 -2.10 -6.40 14.29
CA ARG A 37 -3.34 -6.73 13.57
C ARG A 37 -4.31 -5.56 13.64
N GLY A 38 -4.87 -5.21 12.47
CA GLY A 38 -5.82 -4.11 12.32
C GLY A 38 -5.17 -2.73 12.26
N ASP A 39 -3.83 -2.63 12.30
CA ASP A 39 -3.17 -1.36 12.01
C ASP A 39 -3.47 -0.96 10.56
N TYR A 40 -3.88 0.29 10.37
CA TYR A 40 -3.97 0.94 9.08
C TYR A 40 -2.97 2.10 9.09
N ILE A 41 -1.81 1.86 8.52
CA ILE A 41 -0.64 2.74 8.60
C ILE A 41 -0.52 3.55 7.31
N ALA A 42 -0.51 4.88 7.42
CA ALA A 42 -0.13 5.76 6.34
C ALA A 42 1.40 5.96 6.35
N VAL A 43 2.06 5.74 5.21
CA VAL A 43 3.49 5.96 5.03
C VAL A 43 3.71 7.12 4.06
N ILE A 44 4.34 8.18 4.53
CA ILE A 44 4.67 9.37 3.75
C ILE A 44 6.18 9.60 3.71
N GLY A 45 6.61 10.50 2.85
CA GLY A 45 8.01 10.89 2.67
C GLY A 45 8.28 11.37 1.25
N SER A 46 9.37 12.09 1.04
CA SER A 46 9.78 12.62 -0.25
C SER A 46 10.01 11.52 -1.30
N ASN A 47 10.11 11.94 -2.57
CA ASN A 47 10.52 11.04 -3.64
C ASN A 47 11.92 10.48 -3.35
N GLY A 48 12.10 9.17 -3.58
CA GLY A 48 13.36 8.50 -3.24
C GLY A 48 13.53 8.14 -1.74
N ALA A 49 12.55 8.44 -0.87
CA ALA A 49 12.64 8.09 0.57
C ALA A 49 12.65 6.58 0.87
N GLY A 50 12.36 5.72 -0.13
CA GLY A 50 12.38 4.27 0.03
C GLY A 50 11.01 3.62 0.25
N LYS A 51 9.90 4.37 0.17
CA LYS A 51 8.52 3.90 0.43
C LYS A 51 8.13 2.68 -0.42
N THR A 52 8.17 2.81 -1.75
CA THR A 52 7.88 1.71 -2.68
C THR A 52 8.87 0.57 -2.55
N THR A 53 10.15 0.85 -2.23
CA THR A 53 11.15 -0.18 -1.96
C THR A 53 10.79 -0.99 -0.71
N LEU A 54 10.27 -0.34 0.35
CA LEU A 54 9.78 -1.02 1.54
C LEU A 54 8.64 -1.98 1.20
N LEU A 55 7.64 -1.53 0.44
CA LEU A 55 6.55 -2.40 -0.02
C LEU A 55 7.07 -3.56 -0.87
N ASN A 56 8.02 -3.30 -1.78
CA ASN A 56 8.62 -4.33 -2.62
C ASN A 56 9.39 -5.39 -1.81
N VAL A 57 10.08 -4.98 -0.75
CA VAL A 57 10.79 -5.91 0.13
C VAL A 57 9.79 -6.75 0.95
N ILE A 58 8.72 -6.16 1.47
CA ILE A 58 7.65 -6.90 2.18
C ILE A 58 6.98 -7.90 1.22
N ALA A 59 6.64 -7.47 0.00
CA ALA A 59 6.00 -8.32 -1.00
C ALA A 59 6.92 -9.43 -1.54
N GLY A 60 8.26 -9.32 -1.37
CA GLY A 60 9.23 -10.31 -1.85
C GLY A 60 9.70 -10.10 -3.29
N VAL A 61 9.42 -8.93 -3.88
CA VAL A 61 9.98 -8.52 -5.18
C VAL A 61 11.49 -8.37 -5.07
N TYR A 62 11.96 -7.78 -3.95
CA TYR A 62 13.37 -7.68 -3.64
C TYR A 62 13.68 -8.41 -2.33
N PRO A 63 14.71 -9.26 -2.27
CA PRO A 63 15.20 -9.77 -0.99
C PRO A 63 15.85 -8.61 -0.19
N PRO A 64 15.72 -8.60 1.14
CA PRO A 64 16.53 -7.72 1.98
C PRO A 64 18.02 -8.13 1.91
N GLU A 65 18.90 -7.21 2.28
CA GLU A 65 20.32 -7.54 2.49
C GLU A 65 20.50 -8.51 3.67
N ASN A 66 21.64 -9.21 3.70
CA ASN A 66 21.94 -10.18 4.73
C ASN A 66 21.80 -9.60 6.16
N GLY A 67 21.21 -10.39 7.03
CA GLY A 67 20.95 -10.02 8.43
C GLY A 67 19.65 -9.27 8.68
N GLY A 68 18.86 -8.97 7.64
CA GLY A 68 17.45 -8.56 7.78
C GLY A 68 16.52 -9.75 7.87
N SER A 69 15.40 -9.63 8.59
CA SER A 69 14.35 -10.64 8.64
C SER A 69 12.96 -10.04 8.58
N ILE A 70 12.02 -10.81 8.01
CA ILE A 70 10.61 -10.46 7.84
C ILE A 70 9.79 -11.62 8.36
N LEU A 71 9.00 -11.37 9.42
CA LEU A 71 8.10 -12.37 10.00
C LEU A 71 6.64 -11.94 9.83
N ILE A 72 5.76 -12.89 9.50
CA ILE A 72 4.31 -12.73 9.57
C ILE A 72 3.76 -13.81 10.49
N ASP A 73 3.11 -13.42 11.59
CA ASP A 73 2.62 -14.34 12.62
C ASP A 73 3.70 -15.35 13.09
N ASP A 74 4.90 -14.85 13.40
CA ASP A 74 6.11 -15.60 13.75
C ASP A 74 6.65 -16.52 12.62
N LEU A 75 6.02 -16.58 11.48
CA LEU A 75 6.54 -17.30 10.32
C LEU A 75 7.58 -16.45 9.61
N ASP A 76 8.81 -16.94 9.55
CA ASP A 76 9.86 -16.28 8.75
C ASP A 76 9.58 -16.45 7.25
N ILE A 77 9.31 -15.32 6.60
CA ILE A 77 9.06 -15.26 5.16
C ILE A 77 10.22 -14.64 4.39
N THR A 78 11.33 -14.34 5.06
CA THR A 78 12.47 -13.59 4.50
C THR A 78 13.01 -14.18 3.20
N ALA A 79 13.13 -15.51 3.13
CA ALA A 79 13.63 -16.23 1.95
C ALA A 79 12.52 -16.63 0.95
N LEU A 80 11.24 -16.36 1.26
CA LEU A 80 10.16 -16.71 0.36
C LEU A 80 10.12 -15.77 -0.84
N SER A 81 9.95 -16.36 -2.05
CA SER A 81 9.73 -15.60 -3.28
C SER A 81 8.38 -14.86 -3.25
N GLU A 82 8.24 -13.80 -4.06
CA GLU A 82 7.01 -13.03 -4.22
C GLU A 82 5.77 -13.93 -4.41
N TYR A 83 5.87 -14.92 -5.29
CA TYR A 83 4.78 -15.88 -5.53
C TYR A 83 4.32 -16.61 -4.24
N LYS A 84 5.27 -17.01 -3.38
CA LYS A 84 4.96 -17.70 -2.11
C LYS A 84 4.40 -16.72 -1.07
N ARG A 85 4.87 -15.46 -1.05
CA ARG A 85 4.36 -14.42 -0.16
C ARG A 85 2.98 -13.91 -0.57
N ALA A 86 2.58 -14.07 -1.83
CA ALA A 86 1.28 -13.63 -2.35
C ALA A 86 0.06 -14.26 -1.64
N ARG A 87 0.24 -15.31 -0.85
CA ARG A 87 -0.80 -15.87 0.04
C ARG A 87 -1.01 -15.05 1.31
N TYR A 88 -0.01 -14.30 1.74
CA TYR A 88 -0.03 -13.50 2.97
C TYR A 88 -0.19 -12.00 2.69
N VAL A 89 0.27 -11.57 1.52
CA VAL A 89 0.38 -10.15 1.13
C VAL A 89 -0.52 -9.87 -0.05
N GLY A 90 -1.54 -9.03 0.17
CA GLY A 90 -2.30 -8.39 -0.91
C GLY A 90 -1.60 -7.13 -1.37
N ARG A 91 -1.67 -6.79 -2.65
CA ARG A 91 -1.05 -5.56 -3.17
C ARG A 91 -1.93 -4.88 -4.20
N VAL A 92 -2.05 -3.55 -4.06
CA VAL A 92 -2.63 -2.65 -5.07
C VAL A 92 -1.53 -1.69 -5.51
N TYR A 93 -1.33 -1.59 -6.82
CA TYR A 93 -0.29 -0.78 -7.43
C TYR A 93 -0.79 0.62 -7.77
N GLN A 94 0.12 1.56 -7.94
CA GLN A 94 -0.17 2.90 -8.43
C GLN A 94 -0.83 2.86 -9.81
N ASP A 95 -0.29 2.06 -10.73
CA ASP A 95 -0.89 1.81 -12.04
C ASP A 95 -1.76 0.55 -11.97
N PRO A 96 -3.10 0.67 -12.14
CA PRO A 96 -4.01 -0.47 -12.13
C PRO A 96 -3.77 -1.47 -13.26
N HIS A 97 -3.03 -1.08 -14.31
CA HIS A 97 -2.66 -1.98 -15.40
C HIS A 97 -1.67 -3.06 -14.94
N VAL A 98 -0.83 -2.77 -13.95
CA VAL A 98 0.14 -3.73 -13.41
C VAL A 98 -0.57 -4.84 -12.62
N GLY A 99 -1.65 -4.51 -11.91
CA GLY A 99 -2.38 -5.46 -11.04
C GLY A 99 -3.43 -6.30 -11.77
N THR A 100 -3.71 -6.03 -13.07
CA THR A 100 -4.83 -6.63 -13.80
C THR A 100 -4.44 -7.08 -15.21
N ALA A 101 -5.09 -8.15 -15.71
CA ALA A 101 -4.91 -8.64 -17.08
C ALA A 101 -6.00 -8.07 -18.00
N ALA A 102 -5.69 -7.03 -18.77
CA ALA A 102 -6.63 -6.29 -19.59
C ALA A 102 -7.38 -7.15 -20.64
N LYS A 103 -6.70 -8.19 -21.16
CA LYS A 103 -7.26 -9.11 -22.19
C LYS A 103 -8.08 -10.26 -21.60
N MET A 104 -8.19 -10.34 -20.28
CA MET A 104 -9.01 -11.32 -19.57
C MET A 104 -10.28 -10.66 -19.04
N THR A 105 -11.30 -11.46 -18.80
CA THR A 105 -12.56 -11.02 -18.19
C THR A 105 -12.39 -10.69 -16.71
N ILE A 106 -13.38 -10.00 -16.13
CA ILE A 106 -13.41 -9.72 -14.68
C ILE A 106 -13.36 -11.03 -13.90
N GLU A 107 -14.18 -12.04 -14.25
CA GLU A 107 -14.19 -13.33 -13.54
C GLU A 107 -12.85 -14.08 -13.64
N GLU A 108 -12.16 -14.02 -14.78
CA GLU A 108 -10.84 -14.65 -14.94
C GLU A 108 -9.78 -13.95 -14.09
N ASN A 109 -9.78 -12.62 -14.05
CA ASN A 109 -8.89 -11.85 -13.18
C ASN A 109 -9.13 -12.19 -11.70
N MET A 110 -10.40 -12.22 -11.27
CA MET A 110 -10.76 -12.57 -9.89
C MET A 110 -10.41 -14.02 -9.55
N ALA A 111 -10.60 -14.95 -10.49
CA ALA A 111 -10.21 -16.34 -10.31
C ALA A 111 -8.69 -16.50 -10.12
N MET A 112 -7.89 -15.75 -10.90
CA MET A 112 -6.43 -15.72 -10.72
C MET A 112 -6.04 -15.15 -9.34
N ALA A 113 -6.72 -14.10 -8.89
CA ALA A 113 -6.48 -13.50 -7.59
C ALA A 113 -6.84 -14.45 -6.44
N LEU A 114 -7.99 -15.13 -6.51
CA LEU A 114 -8.43 -16.12 -5.52
C LEU A 114 -7.44 -17.29 -5.36
N LEU A 115 -6.78 -17.67 -6.44
CA LEU A 115 -5.84 -18.80 -6.48
C LEU A 115 -4.39 -18.41 -6.19
N ARG A 116 -4.12 -17.17 -5.75
CA ARG A 116 -2.76 -16.73 -5.38
C ARG A 116 -2.20 -17.60 -4.25
N GLY A 117 -0.93 -18.00 -4.42
CA GLY A 117 -0.22 -18.80 -3.42
C GLY A 117 -0.78 -20.20 -3.18
N GLN A 118 -1.74 -20.66 -3.98
CA GLN A 118 -2.31 -22.01 -3.90
C GLN A 118 -1.75 -22.92 -4.98
N PRO A 119 -1.64 -24.25 -4.73
CA PRO A 119 -1.30 -25.21 -5.76
C PRO A 119 -2.33 -25.17 -6.91
N ARG A 120 -1.85 -25.10 -8.12
CA ARG A 120 -2.71 -25.10 -9.32
C ARG A 120 -2.85 -26.50 -9.86
N GLY A 121 -4.09 -27.00 -9.96
CA GLY A 121 -4.42 -28.26 -10.63
C GLY A 121 -5.14 -28.01 -11.96
N LEU A 122 -5.48 -29.09 -12.69
CA LEU A 122 -6.26 -29.05 -13.93
C LEU A 122 -7.76 -28.89 -13.66
N ARG A 123 -8.15 -27.94 -12.79
CA ARG A 123 -9.55 -27.63 -12.49
C ARG A 123 -9.94 -26.31 -13.17
N ALA A 124 -11.20 -26.23 -13.62
CA ALA A 124 -11.74 -24.98 -14.16
C ALA A 124 -11.54 -23.84 -13.15
N ALA A 125 -10.96 -22.72 -13.61
CA ALA A 125 -10.71 -21.54 -12.78
C ALA A 125 -12.03 -20.87 -12.36
N THR A 126 -13.08 -20.98 -13.18
CA THR A 126 -14.41 -20.41 -12.96
C THR A 126 -15.46 -21.52 -12.89
N ASN A 127 -16.43 -21.37 -11.98
CA ASN A 127 -17.60 -22.20 -11.82
C ASN A 127 -18.74 -21.37 -11.18
N LYS A 128 -19.95 -21.93 -11.08
CA LYS A 128 -21.12 -21.23 -10.52
C LYS A 128 -20.84 -20.67 -9.14
N GLN A 129 -20.28 -21.46 -8.24
CA GLN A 129 -19.99 -21.05 -6.85
C GLN A 129 -18.98 -19.90 -6.79
N ARG A 130 -17.95 -19.89 -7.63
CA ARG A 130 -16.98 -18.79 -7.71
C ARG A 130 -17.60 -17.54 -8.31
N ARG A 131 -18.48 -17.64 -9.29
CA ARG A 131 -19.22 -16.50 -9.83
C ARG A 131 -20.09 -15.84 -8.79
N GLU A 132 -20.79 -16.61 -7.96
CA GLU A 132 -21.55 -16.11 -6.81
C GLU A 132 -20.64 -15.37 -5.83
N LEU A 133 -19.50 -15.97 -5.44
CA LEU A 133 -18.50 -15.31 -4.60
C LEU A 133 -17.98 -13.99 -5.21
N PHE A 134 -17.70 -13.96 -6.49
CA PHE A 134 -17.21 -12.76 -7.17
C PHE A 134 -18.30 -11.68 -7.26
N HIS A 135 -19.53 -12.07 -7.54
CA HIS A 135 -20.67 -11.15 -7.51
C HIS A 135 -20.81 -10.51 -6.12
N GLU A 136 -20.85 -11.31 -5.06
CA GLU A 136 -20.95 -10.82 -3.68
C GLU A 136 -19.79 -9.89 -3.30
N ALA A 137 -18.58 -10.18 -3.74
CA ALA A 137 -17.40 -9.36 -3.48
C ALA A 137 -17.44 -7.99 -4.22
N LEU A 138 -18.11 -7.93 -5.37
CA LEU A 138 -18.18 -6.70 -6.19
C LEU A 138 -19.40 -5.82 -5.86
N VAL A 139 -20.51 -6.39 -5.39
CA VAL A 139 -21.73 -5.64 -5.01
C VAL A 139 -21.46 -4.44 -4.12
N PRO A 140 -20.63 -4.54 -3.05
CA PRO A 140 -20.38 -3.41 -2.16
C PRO A 140 -19.69 -2.22 -2.83
N LEU A 141 -19.06 -2.41 -4.00
CA LEU A 141 -18.40 -1.32 -4.73
C LEU A 141 -19.41 -0.33 -5.33
N GLY A 142 -20.65 -0.77 -5.64
CA GLY A 142 -21.68 0.07 -6.28
C GLY A 142 -21.31 0.55 -7.70
N LEU A 143 -20.38 -0.15 -8.38
CA LEU A 143 -19.87 0.23 -9.70
C LEU A 143 -20.47 -0.58 -10.86
N GLY A 144 -21.42 -1.48 -10.58
CA GLY A 144 -22.09 -2.34 -11.57
C GLY A 144 -21.20 -3.45 -12.14
N LEU A 145 -20.03 -3.70 -11.54
CA LEU A 145 -19.07 -4.72 -11.99
C LEU A 145 -19.58 -6.13 -11.73
N GLU A 146 -20.41 -6.32 -10.71
CA GLU A 146 -21.05 -7.59 -10.34
C GLU A 146 -21.89 -8.16 -11.48
N ASN A 147 -22.48 -7.30 -12.30
CA ASN A 147 -23.31 -7.66 -13.46
C ASN A 147 -22.51 -7.83 -14.77
N ARG A 148 -21.18 -7.60 -14.71
CA ARG A 148 -20.30 -7.54 -15.89
C ARG A 148 -19.14 -8.52 -15.80
N LEU A 149 -19.28 -9.66 -15.11
CA LEU A 149 -18.22 -10.64 -14.88
C LEU A 149 -17.55 -11.14 -16.18
N ALA A 150 -18.30 -11.21 -17.28
CA ALA A 150 -17.79 -11.61 -18.59
C ALA A 150 -17.16 -10.47 -19.41
N ALA A 151 -17.20 -9.21 -18.92
CA ALA A 151 -16.59 -8.09 -19.61
C ALA A 151 -15.05 -8.14 -19.48
N LEU A 152 -14.36 -7.72 -20.54
CA LEU A 152 -12.89 -7.60 -20.52
C LEU A 152 -12.47 -6.46 -19.59
N VAL A 153 -11.47 -6.70 -18.74
CA VAL A 153 -10.94 -5.69 -17.82
C VAL A 153 -10.39 -4.47 -18.57
N GLY A 154 -9.90 -4.66 -19.81
CA GLY A 154 -9.45 -3.58 -20.67
C GLY A 154 -10.52 -2.53 -21.02
N THR A 155 -11.81 -2.83 -20.86
CA THR A 155 -12.92 -1.91 -21.13
C THR A 155 -13.36 -1.09 -19.91
N LEU A 156 -12.75 -1.32 -18.74
CA LEU A 156 -13.05 -0.62 -17.51
C LEU A 156 -12.40 0.76 -17.47
N SER A 157 -13.07 1.73 -16.83
CA SER A 157 -12.41 3.01 -16.49
C SER A 157 -11.27 2.79 -15.51
N GLY A 158 -10.36 3.77 -15.38
CA GLY A 158 -9.25 3.71 -14.42
C GLY A 158 -9.72 3.43 -12.99
N GLY A 159 -10.76 4.14 -12.51
CA GLY A 159 -11.33 3.93 -11.18
C GLY A 159 -12.00 2.57 -11.01
N GLN A 160 -12.77 2.11 -12.00
CA GLN A 160 -13.36 0.76 -11.96
C GLN A 160 -12.29 -0.33 -11.90
N ARG A 161 -11.20 -0.16 -12.66
CA ARG A 161 -10.07 -1.10 -12.66
C ARG A 161 -9.33 -1.07 -11.33
N GLN A 162 -9.15 0.11 -10.73
CA GLN A 162 -8.51 0.25 -9.42
C GLN A 162 -9.36 -0.38 -8.30
N ALA A 163 -10.68 -0.15 -8.33
CA ALA A 163 -11.61 -0.79 -7.40
C ALA A 163 -11.62 -2.33 -7.56
N LEU A 164 -11.57 -2.83 -8.81
CA LEU A 164 -11.42 -4.26 -9.08
C LEU A 164 -10.09 -4.80 -8.51
N ALA A 165 -8.97 -4.08 -8.71
CA ALA A 165 -7.66 -4.46 -8.18
C ALA A 165 -7.66 -4.54 -6.64
N LEU A 166 -8.36 -3.62 -5.95
CA LEU A 166 -8.55 -3.65 -4.51
C LEU A 166 -9.30 -4.92 -4.06
N VAL A 167 -10.44 -5.25 -4.69
CA VAL A 167 -11.19 -6.48 -4.39
C VAL A 167 -10.33 -7.71 -4.66
N MET A 168 -9.62 -7.75 -5.79
CA MET A 168 -8.71 -8.85 -6.12
C MET A 168 -7.59 -9.02 -5.09
N ALA A 169 -7.05 -7.91 -4.56
CA ALA A 169 -5.99 -7.95 -3.55
C ALA A 169 -6.48 -8.48 -2.20
N THR A 170 -7.77 -8.28 -1.87
CA THR A 170 -8.38 -8.65 -0.59
C THR A 170 -9.17 -9.95 -0.62
N LEU A 171 -9.51 -10.47 -1.81
CA LEU A 171 -10.37 -11.63 -2.01
C LEU A 171 -9.86 -12.91 -1.31
N SER A 172 -8.54 -13.09 -1.26
CA SER A 172 -7.91 -14.23 -0.57
C SER A 172 -7.69 -14.01 0.93
N LYS A 173 -8.21 -12.91 1.49
CA LYS A 173 -8.03 -12.49 2.89
C LYS A 173 -6.56 -12.50 3.32
N PRO A 174 -5.71 -11.68 2.70
CA PRO A 174 -4.29 -11.61 3.04
C PRO A 174 -4.10 -11.15 4.49
N ALA A 175 -2.96 -11.49 5.09
CA ALA A 175 -2.59 -11.02 6.42
C ALA A 175 -2.34 -9.50 6.41
N ILE A 176 -1.74 -8.98 5.34
CA ILE A 176 -1.48 -7.54 5.15
C ILE A 176 -1.82 -7.10 3.72
N LEU A 177 -2.39 -5.90 3.59
CA LEU A 177 -2.65 -5.21 2.34
C LEU A 177 -1.64 -4.08 2.14
N LEU A 178 -0.96 -4.06 1.01
CA LEU A 178 -0.03 -3.02 0.60
C LEU A 178 -0.67 -2.15 -0.48
N LEU A 179 -0.80 -0.86 -0.23
CA LEU A 179 -1.35 0.14 -1.14
C LEU A 179 -0.22 1.11 -1.55
N ASP A 180 0.16 1.08 -2.83
CA ASP A 180 1.28 1.88 -3.35
C ASP A 180 0.73 3.02 -4.19
N GLU A 181 0.52 4.20 -3.58
CA GLU A 181 -0.02 5.42 -4.22
C GLU A 181 -1.24 5.15 -5.14
N HIS A 182 -2.10 4.24 -4.73
CA HIS A 182 -3.12 3.57 -5.54
C HIS A 182 -4.23 4.47 -6.12
N ILE A 183 -4.20 5.76 -5.81
CA ILE A 183 -5.14 6.77 -6.35
C ILE A 183 -4.45 7.89 -7.13
N ALA A 184 -3.12 7.92 -7.17
CA ALA A 184 -2.36 9.06 -7.68
C ALA A 184 -2.59 9.36 -9.17
N THR A 185 -2.97 8.36 -9.96
CA THR A 185 -3.23 8.49 -11.41
C THR A 185 -4.68 8.74 -11.77
N LEU A 186 -5.57 8.87 -10.76
CA LEU A 186 -7.00 9.06 -10.95
C LEU A 186 -7.37 10.55 -10.86
N ASP A 187 -8.45 10.93 -11.54
CA ASP A 187 -9.05 12.25 -11.34
C ASP A 187 -9.58 12.40 -9.90
N PRO A 188 -9.70 13.63 -9.36
CA PRO A 188 -10.01 13.85 -7.94
C PRO A 188 -11.31 13.18 -7.47
N ARG A 189 -12.36 13.17 -8.30
CA ARG A 189 -13.65 12.56 -7.95
C ARG A 189 -13.56 11.04 -7.87
N THR A 190 -12.91 10.44 -8.86
CA THR A 190 -12.67 9.00 -8.90
C THR A 190 -11.73 8.55 -7.78
N ALA A 191 -10.68 9.34 -7.50
CA ALA A 191 -9.76 9.09 -6.40
C ALA A 191 -10.49 9.03 -5.05
N GLN A 192 -11.39 10.00 -4.78
CA GLN A 192 -12.19 10.00 -3.56
C GLN A 192 -13.08 8.75 -3.46
N THR A 193 -13.75 8.36 -4.56
CA THR A 193 -14.56 7.15 -4.60
C THR A 193 -13.74 5.89 -4.26
N VAL A 194 -12.53 5.76 -4.84
CA VAL A 194 -11.65 4.61 -4.57
C VAL A 194 -11.13 4.62 -3.14
N LEU A 195 -10.86 5.79 -2.55
CA LEU A 195 -10.49 5.92 -1.13
C LEU A 195 -11.61 5.47 -0.21
N ASP A 196 -12.84 5.95 -0.44
CA ASP A 196 -14.01 5.58 0.36
C ASP A 196 -14.24 4.05 0.31
N LEU A 197 -14.07 3.45 -0.87
CA LEU A 197 -14.13 2.00 -1.07
C LEU A 197 -12.99 1.29 -0.32
N THR A 198 -11.78 1.86 -0.33
CA THR A 198 -10.63 1.31 0.39
C THR A 198 -10.89 1.28 1.88
N ASP A 199 -11.34 2.40 2.46
CA ASP A 199 -11.67 2.51 3.88
C ASP A 199 -12.79 1.57 4.27
N MET A 200 -13.83 1.47 3.43
CA MET A 200 -14.94 0.51 3.66
C MET A 200 -14.43 -0.93 3.74
N VAL A 201 -13.61 -1.36 2.76
CA VAL A 201 -13.09 -2.73 2.70
C VAL A 201 -12.14 -3.02 3.86
N VAL A 202 -11.20 -2.10 4.13
CA VAL A 202 -10.20 -2.24 5.20
C VAL A 202 -10.88 -2.31 6.57
N THR A 203 -11.86 -1.43 6.82
CA THR A 203 -12.57 -1.36 8.11
C THR A 203 -13.50 -2.56 8.32
N ARG A 204 -14.31 -2.90 7.30
CA ARG A 204 -15.24 -4.04 7.38
C ARG A 204 -14.53 -5.35 7.68
N ASP A 205 -13.44 -5.61 6.97
CA ASP A 205 -12.72 -6.87 7.03
C ASP A 205 -11.54 -6.84 8.02
N LYS A 206 -11.33 -5.69 8.70
CA LYS A 206 -10.23 -5.44 9.66
C LYS A 206 -8.87 -5.83 9.12
N ILE A 207 -8.62 -5.48 7.84
CA ILE A 207 -7.39 -5.84 7.14
C ILE A 207 -6.26 -4.94 7.62
N THR A 208 -5.17 -5.54 8.11
CA THR A 208 -3.95 -4.79 8.39
C THR A 208 -3.41 -4.20 7.10
N THR A 209 -3.19 -2.88 7.07
CA THR A 209 -2.93 -2.16 5.82
C THR A 209 -1.74 -1.22 5.95
N LEU A 210 -0.88 -1.21 4.95
CA LEU A 210 0.21 -0.25 4.80
C LEU A 210 -0.04 0.54 3.51
N MET A 211 -0.42 1.82 3.64
CA MET A 211 -0.75 2.72 2.55
C MET A 211 0.36 3.75 2.33
N VAL A 212 1.04 3.68 1.21
CA VAL A 212 1.99 4.70 0.78
C VAL A 212 1.24 5.81 0.04
N THR A 213 1.51 7.04 0.42
CA THR A 213 1.01 8.24 -0.26
C THR A 213 2.02 9.39 -0.15
N HIS A 214 2.02 10.28 -1.13
CA HIS A 214 2.74 11.57 -1.03
C HIS A 214 1.82 12.68 -0.51
N ASN A 215 0.52 12.44 -0.37
CA ASN A 215 -0.44 13.44 0.09
C ASN A 215 -0.58 13.40 1.63
N MET A 216 -0.08 14.45 2.31
CA MET A 216 -0.12 14.56 3.77
C MET A 216 -1.54 14.64 4.34
N GLU A 217 -2.47 15.28 3.61
CA GLU A 217 -3.87 15.38 4.04
C GLU A 217 -4.53 14.01 4.09
N LEU A 218 -4.30 13.17 3.06
CA LEU A 218 -4.77 11.80 3.05
C LEU A 218 -4.12 10.99 4.18
N ALA A 219 -2.82 11.15 4.39
CA ALA A 219 -2.11 10.46 5.46
C ALA A 219 -2.64 10.83 6.86
N LEU A 220 -3.08 12.08 7.06
CA LEU A 220 -3.72 12.51 8.32
C LEU A 220 -5.13 11.96 8.48
N ARG A 221 -5.92 11.91 7.39
CA ARG A 221 -7.33 11.48 7.44
C ARG A 221 -7.50 9.97 7.51
N HIS A 222 -6.63 9.21 6.85
CA HIS A 222 -6.75 7.75 6.71
C HIS A 222 -5.78 7.02 7.62
N GLY A 223 -6.22 5.86 8.13
CA GLY A 223 -5.44 5.02 9.01
C GLY A 223 -5.33 5.51 10.46
N ASN A 224 -4.83 4.64 11.32
CA ASN A 224 -4.68 4.86 12.76
C ASN A 224 -3.22 5.07 13.20
N ARG A 225 -2.25 5.02 12.29
CA ARG A 225 -0.82 5.24 12.53
C ARG A 225 -0.19 5.92 11.34
N LEU A 226 0.82 6.74 11.56
CA LEU A 226 1.53 7.46 10.51
C LEU A 226 3.03 7.27 10.66
N ILE A 227 3.68 6.90 9.55
CA ILE A 227 5.13 6.76 9.46
C ILE A 227 5.66 7.73 8.42
N MET A 228 6.75 8.44 8.75
CA MET A 228 7.48 9.24 7.78
C MET A 228 8.82 8.59 7.46
N MET A 229 9.11 8.49 6.17
CA MET A 229 10.39 7.98 5.68
C MET A 229 11.22 9.07 5.04
N HIS A 230 12.52 9.03 5.28
CA HIS A 230 13.51 9.91 4.66
C HIS A 230 14.82 9.15 4.42
N LYS A 231 15.37 9.24 3.20
CA LYS A 231 16.66 8.60 2.83
C LYS A 231 16.80 7.15 3.31
N GLY A 232 15.75 6.35 3.10
CA GLY A 232 15.72 4.94 3.47
C GLY A 232 15.53 4.64 4.95
N ARG A 233 15.24 5.63 5.79
CA ARG A 233 15.03 5.49 7.24
C ARG A 233 13.61 5.89 7.63
N MET A 234 13.11 5.30 8.69
CA MET A 234 11.92 5.81 9.38
C MET A 234 12.38 6.92 10.32
N VAL A 235 11.89 8.14 10.10
CA VAL A 235 12.26 9.33 10.90
C VAL A 235 11.16 9.72 11.87
N VAL A 236 9.91 9.37 11.59
CA VAL A 236 8.75 9.61 12.45
C VAL A 236 7.88 8.36 12.47
N ASP A 237 7.33 8.02 13.62
CA ASP A 237 6.35 6.95 13.82
C ASP A 237 5.35 7.42 14.89
N MET A 238 4.11 7.68 14.49
CA MET A 238 3.07 8.27 15.31
C MET A 238 1.87 7.34 15.40
N ASP A 239 1.44 7.05 16.60
CA ASP A 239 0.21 6.28 16.87
C ASP A 239 -1.05 7.13 16.66
N HIS A 240 -2.22 6.50 16.89
CA HIS A 240 -3.52 7.14 16.74
C HIS A 240 -3.67 8.41 17.61
N GLN A 241 -3.21 8.39 18.85
CA GLN A 241 -3.36 9.52 19.78
C GLN A 241 -2.50 10.70 19.34
N GLN A 242 -1.27 10.43 18.94
CA GLN A 242 -0.32 11.43 18.44
C GLN A 242 -0.80 12.05 17.12
N LYS A 243 -1.41 11.23 16.24
CA LYS A 243 -1.91 11.65 14.92
C LYS A 243 -3.19 12.50 14.99
N ALA A 244 -4.08 12.24 15.96
CA ALA A 244 -5.47 12.72 15.97
C ALA A 244 -5.64 14.25 15.90
N ASN A 245 -4.67 15.01 16.42
CA ASN A 245 -4.74 16.47 16.49
C ASN A 245 -3.69 17.20 15.62
N LEU A 246 -3.03 16.47 14.71
CA LEU A 246 -1.98 17.05 13.88
C LEU A 246 -2.54 17.78 12.67
N SER A 247 -1.97 18.96 12.41
CA SER A 247 -2.09 19.64 11.14
C SER A 247 -0.97 19.25 10.16
N ILE A 248 -1.13 19.59 8.89
CA ILE A 248 -0.06 19.41 7.89
C ILE A 248 1.22 20.14 8.32
N ARG A 249 1.07 21.35 8.91
CA ARG A 249 2.20 22.12 9.41
C ARG A 249 2.96 21.39 10.52
N ASP A 250 2.25 20.74 11.43
CA ASP A 250 2.88 19.96 12.51
C ASP A 250 3.66 18.78 11.95
N LEU A 251 3.16 18.11 10.88
CA LEU A 251 3.89 17.07 10.18
C LEU A 251 5.18 17.58 9.54
N VAL A 252 5.14 18.73 8.87
CA VAL A 252 6.34 19.35 8.27
C VAL A 252 7.37 19.65 9.35
N VAL A 253 6.95 20.28 10.46
CA VAL A 253 7.85 20.58 11.59
C VAL A 253 8.42 19.29 12.21
N ALA A 254 7.61 18.26 12.37
CA ALA A 254 8.09 16.97 12.89
C ALA A 254 9.13 16.32 11.96
N PHE A 255 8.91 16.42 10.64
CA PHE A 255 9.86 15.93 9.65
C PHE A 255 11.19 16.69 9.72
N GLU A 256 11.16 18.03 9.68
CA GLU A 256 12.34 18.87 9.71
C GLU A 256 13.19 18.63 10.96
N ARG A 257 12.53 18.50 12.12
CA ARG A 257 13.21 18.15 13.38
C ARG A 257 13.86 16.79 13.37
N ALA A 258 13.21 15.80 12.76
CA ALA A 258 13.67 14.41 12.76
C ALA A 258 14.72 14.14 11.67
N SER A 259 14.61 14.80 10.51
CA SER A 259 15.53 14.63 9.38
C SER A 259 16.73 15.57 9.40
N GLY A 260 16.59 16.73 10.07
CA GLY A 260 17.56 17.84 10.01
C GLY A 260 17.54 18.58 8.65
N GLU A 261 16.55 18.35 7.80
CA GLU A 261 16.41 18.93 6.46
C GLU A 261 15.01 19.49 6.28
N GLU A 262 14.87 20.53 5.44
CA GLU A 262 13.57 21.05 5.05
C GLU A 262 12.77 20.02 4.27
N PHE A 263 11.46 19.96 4.52
CA PHE A 263 10.58 19.08 3.78
C PHE A 263 10.24 19.69 2.42
N VAL A 264 10.88 19.18 1.37
CA VAL A 264 10.61 19.58 -0.01
C VAL A 264 9.65 18.56 -0.63
N ASP A 265 8.38 18.96 -0.79
CA ASP A 265 7.38 18.19 -1.54
C ASP A 265 6.60 19.16 -2.44
N ASP A 266 6.57 18.85 -3.72
CA ASP A 266 5.91 19.66 -4.76
C ASP A 266 4.41 19.89 -4.47
N SER A 267 3.76 18.98 -3.75
CA SER A 267 2.33 19.09 -3.39
C SER A 267 2.04 20.15 -2.34
N VAL A 268 3.02 20.51 -1.50
CA VAL A 268 2.91 21.58 -0.48
C VAL A 268 3.14 22.95 -1.11
N LEU A 269 3.96 23.03 -2.15
CA LEU A 269 4.32 24.26 -2.85
C LEU A 269 3.20 24.78 -3.77
N LEU A 270 2.26 23.94 -4.19
CA LEU A 270 1.23 24.27 -5.19
C LEU A 270 -0.09 24.80 -4.60
N ARG A 271 -0.21 25.02 -3.27
CA ARG A 271 -1.42 25.64 -2.70
C ARG A 271 -1.35 27.18 -2.84
N PRO A 272 -2.34 27.83 -3.49
CA PRO A 272 -2.43 29.29 -3.52
C PRO A 272 -2.79 29.78 -2.10
N GLY A 273 -1.80 30.21 -1.35
CA GLY A 273 -1.96 30.72 0.03
C GLY A 273 -0.66 31.03 0.75
N ASN A 274 0.48 30.52 0.31
CA ASN A 274 1.79 30.89 0.85
C ASN A 274 2.54 31.84 -0.09
N VAL A 275 1.97 33.00 -0.36
CA VAL A 275 2.79 34.15 -0.78
C VAL A 275 3.43 34.67 0.49
N VAL A 276 4.67 34.28 0.76
CA VAL A 276 5.55 35.01 1.68
C VAL A 276 5.69 36.40 1.10
N GLY A 277 5.03 37.38 1.74
CA GLY A 277 5.16 38.77 1.39
C GLY A 277 6.63 39.17 1.54
N THR A 278 7.28 39.44 0.42
CA THR A 278 8.42 40.34 0.39
C THR A 278 7.87 41.75 0.54
N SER A 279 7.74 42.20 1.77
CA SER A 279 7.65 43.62 2.07
C SER A 279 9.04 44.10 2.44
N ASP A 280 9.41 45.19 1.74
CA ASP A 280 10.38 46.22 2.10
C ASP A 280 11.88 45.91 1.87
N LEU A 281 12.42 46.44 0.81
CA LEU A 281 13.01 47.79 0.61
C LEU A 281 13.56 47.93 -0.80
#